data_9d3708edfa79a6d4af471e5fb2c44c56
#
_entry.id   9d3708edfa79a6d4af471e5fb2c44c56
#
_cell.length_a   1.000
_cell.length_b   1.000
_cell.length_c   1.000
_cell.angle_alpha   90.00
_cell.angle_beta   90.00
_cell.angle_gamma   90.00
#
_symmetry.space_group_name_H-M   'P 1'
#
loop_
_entity.id
_entity.type
_entity.pdbx_description
1 polymer ?
#
loop_
_entity_poly.entity_id
_entity_poly.type
_entity_poly.pdbx_seq_one_letter_code
_entity_poly.pdbx_strand_id
1 'polypeptide(L)'
;MIPARLQEILSAALGGAAPSRDDCVRLLSFAETSIEAGMIRATGDAVSRKRFRNEAILLGQIGIETFACPANCRFCVFGKGHTQFPETRLTTDEIVSRA
;
A
#
# COMPACT_ATOMS: atom_id res chain seq x y z
N MET A 1 2.39 -24.68 15.09
CA MET A 1 0.88 -24.87 15.06
C MET A 1 0.25 -23.51 14.74
N ILE A 2 -0.59 -23.49 13.73
CA ILE A 2 -1.29 -22.25 13.30
C ILE A 2 -2.45 -21.97 14.26
N PRO A 3 -2.56 -20.75 14.80
CA PRO A 3 -3.63 -20.40 15.73
C PRO A 3 -5.03 -20.60 15.10
N ALA A 4 -5.94 -21.26 15.82
CA ALA A 4 -7.28 -21.51 15.35
C ALA A 4 -8.02 -20.21 14.94
N ARG A 5 -7.87 -19.16 15.75
CA ARG A 5 -8.48 -17.85 15.45
C ARG A 5 -7.98 -17.25 14.15
N LEU A 6 -6.70 -17.43 13.81
CA LEU A 6 -6.18 -16.99 12.51
C LEU A 6 -6.89 -17.72 11.36
N GLN A 7 -7.02 -19.04 11.47
CA GLN A 7 -7.70 -19.83 10.44
C GLN A 7 -9.15 -19.39 10.23
N GLU A 8 -9.88 -19.10 11.32
CA GLU A 8 -11.25 -18.57 11.26
C GLU A 8 -11.32 -17.24 10.51
N ILE A 9 -10.44 -16.30 10.86
CA ILE A 9 -10.39 -14.97 10.22
C ILE A 9 -10.10 -15.12 8.72
N LEU A 10 -9.10 -15.92 8.34
CA LEU A 10 -8.71 -16.10 6.94
C LEU A 10 -9.82 -16.81 6.14
N SER A 11 -10.46 -17.84 6.71
CA SER A 11 -11.60 -18.52 6.08
C SER A 11 -12.78 -17.57 5.87
N ALA A 12 -13.12 -16.76 6.85
CA ALA A 12 -14.18 -15.76 6.74
C ALA A 12 -13.87 -14.72 5.64
N ALA A 13 -12.61 -14.26 5.56
CA ALA A 13 -12.16 -13.34 4.52
C ALA A 13 -12.29 -13.93 3.11
N LEU A 14 -11.91 -15.19 2.91
CA LEU A 14 -12.12 -15.90 1.64
C LEU A 14 -13.61 -16.01 1.26
N GLY A 15 -14.48 -16.10 2.26
CA GLY A 15 -15.94 -16.05 2.10
C GLY A 15 -16.50 -14.65 1.85
N GLY A 16 -15.67 -13.61 1.91
CA GLY A 16 -16.05 -12.21 1.66
C GLY A 16 -16.40 -11.40 2.91
N ALA A 17 -16.22 -11.95 4.11
CA ALA A 17 -16.42 -11.22 5.37
C ALA A 17 -15.21 -10.35 5.70
N ALA A 18 -15.45 -9.09 6.05
CA ALA A 18 -14.41 -8.19 6.52
C ALA A 18 -13.98 -8.56 7.95
N PRO A 19 -12.67 -8.53 8.28
CA PRO A 19 -12.21 -8.72 9.64
C PRO A 19 -12.65 -7.55 10.52
N SER A 20 -12.88 -7.83 11.81
CA SER A 20 -13.12 -6.79 12.81
C SER A 20 -11.84 -5.99 13.07
N ARG A 21 -11.97 -4.83 13.76
CA ARG A 21 -10.80 -4.05 14.20
C ARG A 21 -9.83 -4.88 15.02
N ASP A 22 -10.33 -5.69 15.96
CA ASP A 22 -9.49 -6.51 16.82
C ASP A 22 -8.83 -7.65 16.05
N ASP A 23 -9.51 -8.20 15.05
CA ASP A 23 -8.91 -9.16 14.13
C ASP A 23 -7.79 -8.50 13.29
N CYS A 24 -7.98 -7.27 12.80
CA CYS A 24 -6.94 -6.53 12.09
C CYS A 24 -5.70 -6.32 12.97
N VAL A 25 -5.87 -5.90 14.23
CA VAL A 25 -4.77 -5.74 15.18
C VAL A 25 -4.04 -7.07 15.38
N ARG A 26 -4.78 -8.17 15.53
CA ARG A 26 -4.22 -9.51 15.65
C ARG A 26 -3.42 -9.92 14.40
N LEU A 27 -3.97 -9.70 13.20
CA LEU A 27 -3.28 -10.01 11.94
C LEU A 27 -1.95 -9.25 11.82
N LEU A 28 -1.92 -7.99 12.25
CA LEU A 28 -0.73 -7.15 12.23
C LEU A 28 0.30 -7.48 13.33
N SER A 29 -0.06 -8.28 14.32
CA SER A 29 0.85 -8.66 15.42
C SER A 29 1.82 -9.80 15.08
N PHE A 30 1.61 -10.50 13.97
CA PHE A 30 2.52 -11.55 13.53
C PHE A 30 3.81 -10.97 12.93
N ALA A 31 4.93 -11.61 13.24
CA ALA A 31 6.21 -11.22 12.64
C ALA A 31 6.15 -11.36 11.11
N GLU A 32 6.69 -10.40 10.38
CA GLU A 32 6.61 -10.33 8.92
C GLU A 32 7.13 -11.59 8.21
N THR A 33 8.13 -12.23 8.78
CA THR A 33 8.76 -13.45 8.24
C THR A 33 8.11 -14.74 8.73
N SER A 34 7.04 -14.68 9.53
CA SER A 34 6.35 -15.85 10.06
C SER A 34 5.51 -16.56 9.00
N ILE A 35 5.20 -17.83 9.26
CA ILE A 35 4.28 -18.63 8.44
C ILE A 35 2.90 -17.97 8.44
N GLU A 36 2.45 -17.48 9.57
CA GLU A 36 1.16 -16.78 9.73
C GLU A 36 1.08 -15.55 8.82
N ALA A 37 2.12 -14.73 8.78
CA ALA A 37 2.19 -13.58 7.86
C ALA A 37 2.17 -14.02 6.40
N GLY A 38 2.81 -15.14 6.06
CA GLY A 38 2.73 -15.76 4.73
C GLY A 38 1.29 -16.15 4.36
N MET A 39 0.56 -16.77 5.29
CA MET A 39 -0.84 -17.13 5.09
C MET A 39 -1.75 -15.91 4.92
N ILE A 40 -1.53 -14.86 5.71
CA ILE A 40 -2.26 -13.59 5.61
C ILE A 40 -2.08 -12.98 4.22
N ARG A 41 -0.83 -12.90 3.72
CA ARG A 41 -0.54 -12.37 2.38
C ARG A 41 -1.20 -13.21 1.28
N ALA A 42 -1.10 -14.53 1.36
CA ALA A 42 -1.71 -15.43 0.39
C ALA A 42 -3.25 -15.29 0.36
N THR A 43 -3.87 -15.16 1.52
CA THR A 43 -5.32 -14.92 1.63
C THR A 43 -5.70 -13.56 1.05
N GLY A 44 -4.93 -12.50 1.34
CA GLY A 44 -5.14 -11.18 0.76
C GLY A 44 -5.04 -11.19 -0.77
N ASP A 45 -4.06 -11.88 -1.32
CA ASP A 45 -3.92 -12.06 -2.78
C ASP A 45 -5.12 -12.80 -3.37
N ALA A 46 -5.56 -13.90 -2.75
CA ALA A 46 -6.72 -14.66 -3.22
C ALA A 46 -8.02 -13.83 -3.19
N VAL A 47 -8.26 -13.05 -2.13
CA VAL A 47 -9.40 -12.14 -2.02
C VAL A 47 -9.36 -11.06 -3.09
N SER A 48 -8.19 -10.46 -3.31
CA SER A 48 -7.96 -9.44 -4.34
C SER A 48 -8.24 -9.98 -5.74
N ARG A 49 -7.67 -11.13 -6.08
CA ARG A 49 -7.89 -11.79 -7.38
C ARG A 49 -9.36 -12.12 -7.63
N LYS A 50 -10.04 -12.63 -6.63
CA LYS A 50 -11.48 -12.91 -6.71
C LYS A 50 -12.30 -11.64 -6.94
N ARG A 51 -11.96 -10.55 -6.21
CA ARG A 51 -12.68 -9.28 -6.26
C ARG A 51 -12.49 -8.55 -7.59
N PHE A 52 -11.26 -8.56 -8.11
CA PHE A 52 -10.85 -7.83 -9.31
C PHE A 52 -10.67 -8.73 -10.55
N ARG A 53 -11.12 -9.97 -10.51
CA ARG A 53 -11.08 -10.91 -11.65
C ARG A 53 -9.69 -11.11 -12.25
N ASN A 54 -8.65 -11.14 -11.41
CA ASN A 54 -7.24 -11.18 -11.81
C ASN A 54 -6.77 -9.96 -12.63
N GLU A 55 -7.51 -8.85 -12.58
CA GLU A 55 -7.10 -7.62 -13.22
C GLU A 55 -6.33 -6.74 -12.24
N ALA A 56 -5.31 -6.06 -12.72
CA ALA A 56 -4.54 -5.08 -11.98
C ALA A 56 -4.21 -3.88 -12.87
N ILE A 57 -4.06 -2.72 -12.26
CA ILE A 57 -3.64 -1.51 -12.96
C ILE A 57 -2.22 -1.19 -12.50
N LEU A 58 -1.29 -1.07 -13.46
CA LEU A 58 0.04 -0.53 -13.22
C LEU A 58 0.01 0.96 -13.54
N LEU A 59 0.37 1.76 -12.54
CA LEU A 59 0.46 3.21 -12.69
C LEU A 59 1.93 3.61 -12.61
N GLY A 60 2.37 4.39 -13.60
CA GLY A 60 3.67 5.05 -13.59
C GLY A 60 3.52 6.55 -13.46
N GLN A 61 4.45 7.19 -12.78
CA GLN A 61 4.52 8.64 -12.66
C GLN A 61 5.94 9.10 -12.92
N ILE A 62 6.06 10.24 -13.64
CA ILE A 62 7.33 10.93 -13.81
C ILE A 62 7.18 12.28 -13.12
N GLY A 63 7.97 12.51 -12.07
CA GLY A 63 8.03 13.80 -11.40
C GLY A 63 8.71 14.82 -12.31
N ILE A 64 7.98 15.82 -12.75
CA ILE A 64 8.46 16.86 -13.67
C ILE A 64 9.19 17.95 -12.91
N GLU A 65 8.65 18.33 -11.77
CA GLU A 65 9.22 19.40 -10.92
C GLU A 65 8.90 19.18 -9.45
N THR A 66 9.72 19.74 -8.58
CA THR A 66 9.53 19.77 -7.14
C THR A 66 9.63 21.21 -6.65
N PHE A 67 8.51 21.74 -6.11
CA PHE A 67 8.45 23.07 -5.50
C PHE A 67 7.87 23.00 -4.10
N ALA A 68 8.29 23.94 -3.25
CA ALA A 68 7.66 24.15 -1.96
C ALA A 68 6.22 24.64 -2.15
N CYS A 69 5.22 23.80 -1.84
CA CYS A 69 3.82 24.11 -2.07
C CYS A 69 3.30 25.16 -1.06
N PRO A 70 2.75 26.30 -1.53
CA PRO A 70 2.25 27.35 -0.64
C PRO A 70 1.02 26.95 0.19
N ALA A 71 0.29 25.90 -0.23
CA ALA A 71 -0.84 25.36 0.53
C ALA A 71 -0.42 24.77 1.89
N ASN A 72 0.82 24.32 2.01
CA ASN A 72 1.45 23.91 3.26
C ASN A 72 0.65 22.87 4.07
N CYS A 73 0.01 21.90 3.39
CA CYS A 73 -0.77 20.85 4.03
C CYS A 73 0.12 19.98 4.93
N ARG A 74 -0.32 19.72 6.16
CA ARG A 74 0.51 19.03 7.19
C ARG A 74 0.93 17.62 6.81
N PHE A 75 0.14 16.89 6.03
CA PHE A 75 0.46 15.53 5.61
C PHE A 75 1.25 15.47 4.30
N CYS A 76 1.33 16.56 3.56
CA CYS A 76 1.96 16.58 2.25
C CYS A 76 3.46 16.89 2.38
N VAL A 77 4.31 16.02 1.85
CA VAL A 77 5.78 16.16 1.89
C VAL A 77 6.31 17.40 1.17
N PHE A 78 5.51 18.03 0.32
CA PHE A 78 5.86 19.24 -0.42
C PHE A 78 5.40 20.54 0.25
N GLY A 79 4.81 20.48 1.44
CA GLY A 79 4.36 21.66 2.16
C GLY A 79 5.51 22.62 2.46
N LYS A 80 5.36 23.92 2.12
CA LYS A 80 6.40 24.95 2.21
C LYS A 80 7.08 25.02 3.57
N GLY A 81 6.34 24.81 4.66
CA GLY A 81 6.85 24.95 6.03
C GLY A 81 7.67 23.75 6.52
N HIS A 82 7.70 22.62 5.80
CA HIS A 82 8.34 21.39 6.28
C HIS A 82 8.98 20.52 5.20
N THR A 83 8.92 20.92 3.93
CA THR A 83 9.56 20.17 2.86
C THR A 83 11.09 20.16 3.01
N GLN A 84 11.67 18.98 2.76
CA GLN A 84 13.12 18.77 2.72
C GLN A 84 13.60 18.44 1.30
N PHE A 85 12.69 18.42 0.33
CA PHE A 85 13.05 18.15 -1.05
C PHE A 85 13.65 19.40 -1.70
N PRO A 86 14.78 19.25 -2.41
CA PRO A 86 15.32 20.34 -3.20
C PRO A 86 14.36 20.70 -4.34
N GLU A 87 14.32 21.98 -4.68
CA GLU A 87 13.59 22.42 -5.86
C GLU A 87 14.28 21.91 -7.13
N THR A 88 13.52 21.22 -7.97
CA THR A 88 14.02 20.65 -9.22
C THR A 88 12.99 20.81 -10.32
N ARG A 89 13.47 20.90 -11.55
CA ARG A 89 12.63 20.88 -12.74
C ARG A 89 13.34 20.11 -13.85
N LEU A 90 12.66 19.13 -14.43
CA LEU A 90 13.18 18.39 -15.57
C LEU A 90 13.00 19.18 -16.86
N THR A 91 13.96 19.06 -17.75
CA THR A 91 13.85 19.51 -19.14
C THR A 91 12.94 18.57 -19.94
N THR A 92 12.47 19.03 -21.10
CA THR A 92 11.66 18.21 -22.02
C THR A 92 12.38 16.92 -22.40
N ASP A 93 13.67 17.00 -22.70
CA ASP A 93 14.47 15.82 -23.11
C ASP A 93 14.61 14.82 -21.96
N GLU A 94 14.79 15.29 -20.71
CA GLU A 94 14.82 14.40 -19.54
C GLU A 94 13.47 13.73 -19.31
N ILE A 95 12.35 14.42 -19.51
CA ILE A 95 11.00 13.85 -19.39
C ILE A 95 10.79 12.76 -20.44
N VAL A 96 11.13 13.04 -21.69
CA VAL A 96 10.99 12.10 -22.81
C VAL A 96 11.87 10.86 -22.60
N SER A 97 13.09 11.05 -22.09
CA SER A 97 14.01 9.92 -21.85
C SER A 97 13.56 8.98 -20.72
N ARG A 98 12.68 9.45 -19.82
CA ARG A 98 12.12 8.67 -18.70
C ARG A 98 10.78 8.01 -19.00
N ALA A 99 10.12 8.46 -20.05
CA ALA A 99 8.83 7.93 -20.48
C ALA A 99 8.99 6.61 -21.27
#